data_fb635768ed7d5767e398407fe723f74e
#
_entry.id   fb635768ed7d5767e398407fe723f74e
#
_cell.length_a   1.000
_cell.length_b   1.000
_cell.length_c   1.000
_cell.angle_alpha   90.00
_cell.angle_beta   90.00
_cell.angle_gamma   90.00
#
_symmetry.space_group_name_H-M   'P 1'
#
loop_
_entity.id
_entity.type
_entity.pdbx_description
1 polymer ?
#
loop_
_entity_poly.entity_id
_entity_poly.type
_entity_poly.pdbx_seq_one_letter_code
_entity_poly.pdbx_strand_id
1 'polypeptide(L)'
;MKQLLQNIKEGNAEIVDVPVPAIKSGHILVKNHASVVSSGTERMVVEFAEKNLLMKAKSRPDLVKQVLDKAQREGIIPTIQAALNRLDTPMALGYSSAGEVISVGEGVEDIKPGDRVACAGGGFACHAEYVLIPKNLFAIIPDSVSYEDAAFATLGAISLHGFRIAAPQIGEKVAIIGLGLLGLIMIDICKAAGLQVFGIDLDKSRVDL
;
A
#
# COMPACT_ATOMS: atom_id res chain seq x y z
N MET A 1 -17.92 -8.31 -7.06
CA MET A 1 -17.35 -7.00 -6.67
C MET A 1 -16.33 -6.55 -7.68
N LYS A 2 -16.15 -5.25 -7.83
CA LYS A 2 -15.10 -4.67 -8.68
C LYS A 2 -13.78 -4.57 -7.92
N GLN A 3 -12.68 -4.89 -8.61
CA GLN A 3 -11.32 -4.81 -8.06
C GLN A 3 -10.36 -4.36 -9.16
N LEU A 4 -9.41 -3.47 -8.82
CA LEU A 4 -8.34 -3.05 -9.73
C LEU A 4 -7.16 -4.03 -9.63
N LEU A 5 -6.86 -4.70 -10.75
CA LEU A 5 -5.77 -5.65 -10.88
C LEU A 5 -4.75 -5.17 -11.92
N GLN A 6 -3.47 -5.40 -11.63
CA GLN A 6 -2.35 -5.16 -12.52
C GLN A 6 -1.80 -6.49 -13.04
N ASN A 7 -1.78 -6.68 -14.35
CA ASN A 7 -1.05 -7.78 -14.96
C ASN A 7 0.41 -7.35 -15.20
N ILE A 8 1.34 -8.01 -14.50
CA ILE A 8 2.77 -7.67 -14.59
C ILE A 8 3.38 -8.14 -15.92
N LYS A 9 2.85 -9.18 -16.55
CA LYS A 9 3.35 -9.72 -17.81
C LYS A 9 2.92 -8.87 -19.01
N GLU A 10 1.64 -8.50 -19.05
CA GLU A 10 1.03 -7.75 -20.15
C GLU A 10 1.18 -6.24 -19.99
N GLY A 11 1.39 -5.76 -18.77
CA GLY A 11 1.61 -4.34 -18.47
C GLY A 11 0.32 -3.52 -18.32
N ASN A 12 -0.86 -4.15 -18.32
CA ASN A 12 -2.15 -3.45 -18.20
C ASN A 12 -2.72 -3.52 -16.78
N ALA A 13 -3.44 -2.47 -16.41
CA ALA A 13 -4.27 -2.43 -15.20
C ALA A 13 -5.74 -2.43 -15.61
N GLU A 14 -6.54 -3.30 -15.01
CA GLU A 14 -7.93 -3.50 -15.37
C GLU A 14 -8.84 -3.57 -14.14
N ILE A 15 -10.06 -3.05 -14.28
CA ILE A 15 -11.12 -3.27 -13.32
C ILE A 15 -11.84 -4.56 -13.70
N VAL A 16 -11.78 -5.55 -12.83
CA VAL A 16 -12.38 -6.88 -13.04
C VAL A 16 -13.47 -7.17 -12.03
N ASP A 17 -14.43 -7.98 -12.43
CA ASP A 17 -15.44 -8.51 -11.55
C ASP A 17 -14.94 -9.83 -10.93
N VAL A 18 -14.82 -9.85 -9.59
CA VAL A 18 -14.37 -11.01 -8.81
C VAL A 18 -15.38 -11.33 -7.69
N PRO A 19 -15.40 -12.55 -7.17
CA PRO A 19 -16.23 -12.88 -6.01
C PRO A 19 -15.88 -12.03 -4.80
N VAL A 20 -16.87 -11.70 -3.96
CA VAL A 20 -16.62 -11.10 -2.64
C VAL A 20 -15.86 -12.11 -1.77
N PRO A 21 -14.78 -11.70 -1.07
CA PRO A 21 -14.04 -12.60 -0.20
C PRO A 21 -14.93 -13.22 0.89
N ALA A 22 -14.80 -14.52 1.12
CA ALA A 22 -15.44 -15.16 2.26
C ALA A 22 -14.74 -14.77 3.56
N ILE A 23 -15.53 -14.57 4.64
CA ILE A 23 -14.97 -14.28 5.96
C ILE A 23 -14.11 -15.44 6.46
N LYS A 24 -12.99 -15.10 7.14
CA LYS A 24 -12.06 -16.06 7.74
C LYS A 24 -11.84 -15.73 9.21
N SER A 25 -11.47 -16.74 10.01
CA SER A 25 -10.98 -16.53 11.38
C SER A 25 -9.83 -15.52 11.41
N GLY A 26 -9.79 -14.65 12.41
CA GLY A 26 -8.79 -13.59 12.57
C GLY A 26 -8.89 -12.43 11.58
N HIS A 27 -9.99 -12.30 10.81
CA HIS A 27 -10.18 -11.28 9.79
C HIS A 27 -11.52 -10.57 9.95
N ILE A 28 -11.62 -9.39 9.36
CA ILE A 28 -12.88 -8.68 9.12
C ILE A 28 -13.11 -8.50 7.62
N LEU A 29 -14.37 -8.51 7.20
CA LEU A 29 -14.78 -8.12 5.86
C LEU A 29 -15.22 -6.66 5.89
N VAL A 30 -14.58 -5.82 5.08
CA VAL A 30 -14.83 -4.39 5.03
C VAL A 30 -15.37 -4.01 3.64
N LYS A 31 -16.43 -3.21 3.60
CA LYS A 31 -16.88 -2.50 2.42
C LYS A 31 -16.10 -1.19 2.32
N ASN A 32 -15.24 -1.06 1.33
CA ASN A 32 -14.47 0.16 1.13
C ASN A 32 -15.35 1.35 0.74
N HIS A 33 -15.06 2.50 1.33
CA HIS A 33 -15.63 3.80 0.98
C HIS A 33 -14.58 4.70 0.31
N ALA A 34 -13.31 4.59 0.72
CA ALA A 34 -12.21 5.33 0.15
C ALA A 34 -10.93 4.49 0.11
N SER A 35 -10.07 4.73 -0.85
CA SER A 35 -8.71 4.18 -0.91
C SER A 35 -7.76 5.18 -1.55
N VAL A 36 -6.50 5.22 -1.08
CA VAL A 36 -5.50 6.18 -1.54
C VAL A 36 -4.64 5.57 -2.62
N VAL A 37 -4.55 6.25 -3.77
CA VAL A 37 -3.59 5.94 -4.82
C VAL A 37 -2.25 6.57 -4.47
N SER A 38 -1.25 5.73 -4.24
CA SER A 38 0.12 6.17 -4.01
C SER A 38 0.86 6.35 -5.33
N SER A 39 0.92 7.59 -5.81
CA SER A 39 1.57 7.94 -7.08
C SER A 39 3.03 7.49 -7.17
N GLY A 40 3.76 7.38 -6.06
CA GLY A 40 5.13 6.86 -6.04
C GLY A 40 5.20 5.35 -6.17
N THR A 41 4.53 4.63 -5.28
CA THR A 41 4.62 3.16 -5.21
C THR A 41 3.88 2.48 -6.35
N GLU A 42 2.65 2.89 -6.62
CA GLU A 42 1.83 2.24 -7.65
C GLU A 42 2.31 2.57 -9.06
N ARG A 43 2.71 3.82 -9.30
CA ARG A 43 3.35 4.19 -10.58
C ARG A 43 4.59 3.35 -10.86
N MET A 44 5.43 3.09 -9.85
CA MET A 44 6.60 2.23 -10.00
C MET A 44 6.21 0.79 -10.40
N VAL A 45 5.10 0.26 -9.85
CA VAL A 45 4.57 -1.07 -10.21
C VAL A 45 4.07 -1.08 -11.65
N VAL A 46 3.29 -0.08 -12.05
CA VAL A 46 2.78 0.06 -13.41
C VAL A 46 3.92 0.22 -14.41
N GLU A 47 4.85 1.14 -14.18
CA GLU A 47 6.03 1.34 -15.03
C GLU A 47 6.92 0.08 -15.13
N PHE A 48 7.01 -0.71 -14.04
CA PHE A 48 7.70 -2.00 -14.09
C PHE A 48 6.94 -3.01 -14.95
N ALA A 49 5.62 -3.04 -14.84
CA ALA A 49 4.76 -3.94 -15.62
C ALA A 49 4.82 -3.67 -17.14
N GLU A 50 4.96 -2.40 -17.55
CA GLU A 50 5.09 -1.98 -18.95
C GLU A 50 6.44 -2.38 -19.60
N LYS A 51 7.48 -2.66 -18.79
CA LYS A 51 8.80 -3.05 -19.30
C LYS A 51 8.76 -4.44 -19.93
N ASN A 52 9.51 -4.64 -21.02
CA ASN A 52 9.73 -5.97 -21.58
C ASN A 52 10.55 -6.86 -20.61
N LEU A 53 10.56 -8.17 -20.83
CA LEU A 53 11.22 -9.14 -19.93
C LEU A 53 12.71 -8.86 -19.70
N LEU A 54 13.45 -8.39 -20.71
CA LEU A 54 14.87 -8.04 -20.59
C LEU A 54 15.05 -6.81 -19.69
N MET A 55 14.21 -5.79 -19.87
CA MET A 55 14.23 -4.59 -19.04
C MET A 55 13.76 -4.88 -17.60
N LYS A 56 12.78 -5.78 -17.41
CA LYS A 56 12.36 -6.26 -16.08
C LYS A 56 13.53 -6.95 -15.36
N ALA A 57 14.23 -7.85 -16.04
CA ALA A 57 15.41 -8.54 -15.50
C ALA A 57 16.52 -7.56 -15.12
N LYS A 58 16.82 -6.57 -15.98
CA LYS A 58 17.81 -5.52 -15.72
C LYS A 58 17.43 -4.61 -14.54
N SER A 59 16.13 -4.34 -14.37
CA SER A 59 15.62 -3.49 -13.28
C SER A 59 15.63 -4.19 -11.91
N ARG A 60 15.64 -5.53 -11.86
CA ARG A 60 15.57 -6.34 -10.64
C ARG A 60 16.61 -7.47 -10.65
N PRO A 61 17.92 -7.12 -10.59
CA PRO A 61 18.99 -8.12 -10.57
C PRO A 61 18.93 -9.06 -9.36
N ASP A 62 18.33 -8.59 -8.25
CA ASP A 62 18.04 -9.37 -7.06
C ASP A 62 17.10 -10.55 -7.36
N LEU A 63 16.04 -10.33 -8.11
CA LEU A 63 15.10 -11.39 -8.51
C LEU A 63 15.73 -12.35 -9.53
N VAL A 64 16.54 -11.82 -10.45
CA VAL A 64 17.28 -12.67 -11.40
C VAL A 64 18.20 -13.63 -10.66
N LYS A 65 18.94 -13.15 -9.64
CA LYS A 65 19.79 -14.00 -8.80
C LYS A 65 18.98 -15.07 -8.08
N GLN A 66 17.83 -14.73 -7.48
CA GLN A 66 16.94 -15.72 -6.84
C GLN A 66 16.45 -16.78 -7.82
N VAL A 67 16.11 -16.40 -9.06
CA VAL A 67 15.72 -17.37 -10.12
C VAL A 67 16.88 -18.27 -10.48
N LEU A 68 18.09 -17.74 -10.62
CA LEU A 68 19.30 -18.55 -10.91
C LEU A 68 19.63 -19.53 -9.77
N ASP A 69 19.60 -19.05 -8.52
CA ASP A 69 19.84 -19.90 -7.35
C ASP A 69 18.79 -21.02 -7.23
N LYS A 70 17.53 -20.71 -7.55
CA LYS A 70 16.45 -21.68 -7.58
C LYS A 70 16.62 -22.69 -8.73
N ALA A 71 17.03 -22.22 -9.91
CA ALA A 71 17.28 -23.09 -11.07
C ALA A 71 18.40 -24.09 -10.83
N GLN A 72 19.42 -23.73 -10.04
CA GLN A 72 20.48 -24.65 -9.64
C GLN A 72 19.99 -25.76 -8.69
N ARG A 73 18.96 -25.48 -7.86
CA ARG A 73 18.43 -26.43 -6.88
C ARG A 73 17.31 -27.29 -7.42
N GLU A 74 16.41 -26.72 -8.19
CA GLU A 74 15.14 -27.35 -8.62
C GLU A 74 15.09 -27.65 -10.12
N GLY A 75 16.11 -27.23 -10.88
CA GLY A 75 16.17 -27.36 -12.33
C GLY A 75 15.72 -26.10 -13.08
N ILE A 76 16.24 -25.93 -14.30
CA ILE A 76 16.04 -24.71 -15.10
C ILE A 76 14.60 -24.59 -15.60
N ILE A 77 14.02 -25.67 -16.16
CA ILE A 77 12.69 -25.64 -16.79
C ILE A 77 11.58 -25.35 -15.77
N PRO A 78 11.48 -26.06 -14.61
CA PRO A 78 10.48 -25.77 -13.60
C PRO A 78 10.59 -24.34 -13.04
N THR A 79 11.82 -23.85 -12.89
CA THR A 79 12.08 -22.51 -12.36
C THR A 79 11.65 -21.41 -13.31
N ILE A 80 11.95 -21.54 -14.61
CA ILE A 80 11.48 -20.57 -15.63
C ILE A 80 9.95 -20.57 -15.68
N GLN A 81 9.32 -21.74 -15.67
CA GLN A 81 7.86 -21.83 -15.71
C GLN A 81 7.20 -21.21 -14.47
N ALA A 82 7.76 -21.43 -13.28
CA ALA A 82 7.31 -20.79 -12.04
C ALA A 82 7.48 -19.25 -12.06
N ALA A 83 8.60 -18.76 -12.62
CA ALA A 83 8.82 -17.32 -12.77
C ALA A 83 7.84 -16.67 -13.75
N LEU A 84 7.56 -17.30 -14.90
CA LEU A 84 6.59 -16.82 -15.87
C LEU A 84 5.16 -16.85 -15.30
N ASN A 85 4.77 -17.92 -14.61
CA ASN A 85 3.46 -18.01 -13.95
C ASN A 85 3.28 -16.91 -12.90
N ARG A 86 4.34 -16.57 -12.15
CA ARG A 86 4.30 -15.49 -11.17
C ARG A 86 4.10 -14.10 -11.81
N LEU A 87 4.68 -13.87 -12.99
CA LEU A 87 4.46 -12.64 -13.75
C LEU A 87 3.05 -12.57 -14.38
N ASP A 88 2.46 -13.72 -14.65
CA ASP A 88 1.11 -13.86 -15.25
C ASP A 88 -0.01 -13.78 -14.20
N THR A 89 0.32 -13.90 -12.91
CA THR A 89 -0.65 -13.78 -11.82
C THR A 89 -0.99 -12.31 -11.61
N PRO A 90 -2.28 -11.91 -11.79
CA PRO A 90 -2.69 -10.53 -11.55
C PRO A 90 -2.45 -10.12 -10.10
N MET A 91 -1.99 -8.89 -9.90
CA MET A 91 -1.71 -8.32 -8.58
C MET A 91 -2.71 -7.22 -8.26
N ALA A 92 -3.32 -7.29 -7.08
CA ALA A 92 -4.18 -6.22 -6.58
C ALA A 92 -3.36 -4.96 -6.29
N LEU A 93 -3.77 -3.82 -6.85
CA LEU A 93 -3.20 -2.51 -6.54
C LEU A 93 -3.87 -1.91 -5.29
N GLY A 94 -3.13 -1.01 -4.63
CA GLY A 94 -3.54 -0.38 -3.39
C GLY A 94 -3.05 -1.10 -2.14
N TYR A 95 -2.91 -0.34 -1.05
CA TYR A 95 -2.46 -0.85 0.25
C TYR A 95 -2.95 0.00 1.43
N SER A 96 -3.80 0.99 1.18
CA SER A 96 -4.36 1.89 2.19
C SER A 96 -5.78 2.25 1.82
N SER A 97 -6.73 1.89 2.66
CA SER A 97 -8.16 2.14 2.42
C SER A 97 -8.90 2.40 3.73
N ALA A 98 -10.14 2.85 3.62
CA ALA A 98 -11.04 3.03 4.75
C ALA A 98 -12.47 2.60 4.36
N GLY A 99 -13.20 2.02 5.31
CA GLY A 99 -14.53 1.52 5.04
C GLY A 99 -15.30 1.09 6.28
N GLU A 100 -16.42 0.43 6.05
CA GLU A 100 -17.33 -0.07 7.06
C GLU A 100 -17.20 -1.59 7.20
N VAL A 101 -17.16 -2.09 8.42
CA VAL A 101 -17.14 -3.52 8.73
C VAL A 101 -18.50 -4.14 8.39
N ILE A 102 -18.49 -5.14 7.54
CA ILE A 102 -19.69 -5.89 7.13
C ILE A 102 -19.83 -7.21 7.91
N SER A 103 -18.70 -7.85 8.21
CA SER A 103 -18.69 -9.12 8.94
C SER A 103 -17.38 -9.27 9.71
N VAL A 104 -17.44 -9.96 10.84
CA VAL A 104 -16.32 -10.21 11.74
C VAL A 104 -16.08 -11.71 11.85
N GLY A 105 -14.84 -12.14 11.65
CA GLY A 105 -14.45 -13.54 11.78
C GLY A 105 -14.11 -13.90 13.23
N GLU A 106 -14.12 -15.19 13.52
CA GLU A 106 -13.76 -15.74 14.82
C GLU A 106 -12.36 -15.25 15.27
N GLY A 107 -12.20 -14.93 16.56
CA GLY A 107 -10.94 -14.47 17.14
C GLY A 107 -10.58 -13.01 16.85
N VAL A 108 -11.54 -12.21 16.40
CA VAL A 108 -11.45 -10.75 16.32
C VAL A 108 -12.43 -10.17 17.33
N GLU A 109 -11.89 -9.44 18.29
CA GLU A 109 -12.64 -8.84 19.42
C GLU A 109 -12.68 -7.31 19.27
N ASP A 110 -13.55 -6.65 20.06
CA ASP A 110 -13.67 -5.18 20.15
C ASP A 110 -14.08 -4.47 18.83
N ILE A 111 -14.70 -5.22 17.90
CA ILE A 111 -15.23 -4.67 16.65
C ILE A 111 -16.51 -5.41 16.24
N LYS A 112 -17.41 -4.71 15.56
CA LYS A 112 -18.70 -5.23 15.10
C LYS A 112 -19.06 -4.70 13.71
N PRO A 113 -19.99 -5.36 13.00
CA PRO A 113 -20.58 -4.81 11.79
C PRO A 113 -21.13 -3.40 12.01
N GLY A 114 -20.87 -2.50 11.06
CA GLY A 114 -21.18 -1.08 11.13
C GLY A 114 -20.05 -0.20 11.67
N ASP A 115 -19.02 -0.77 12.31
CA ASP A 115 -17.87 0.00 12.75
C ASP A 115 -17.06 0.51 11.55
N ARG A 116 -16.49 1.71 11.71
CA ARG A 116 -15.68 2.39 10.70
C ARG A 116 -14.21 2.09 10.93
N VAL A 117 -13.49 1.67 9.88
CA VAL A 117 -12.10 1.24 10.01
C VAL A 117 -11.21 1.80 8.90
N ALA A 118 -9.99 2.19 9.28
CA ALA A 118 -8.88 2.39 8.39
C ALA A 118 -8.10 1.08 8.23
N CYS A 119 -7.77 0.70 7.01
CA CYS A 119 -7.18 -0.57 6.64
C CYS A 119 -5.82 -0.39 6.00
N ALA A 120 -4.90 -1.31 6.27
CA ALA A 120 -3.53 -1.28 5.79
C ALA A 120 -3.11 -2.61 5.13
N GLY A 121 -2.10 -2.54 4.29
CA GLY A 121 -1.36 -3.69 3.78
C GLY A 121 -1.55 -3.98 2.30
N GLY A 122 -0.41 -4.17 1.61
CA GLY A 122 -0.40 -4.62 0.21
C GLY A 122 -1.02 -6.01 0.07
N GLY A 123 -1.95 -6.17 -0.89
CA GLY A 123 -2.72 -7.39 -1.07
C GLY A 123 -3.91 -7.54 -0.12
N PHE A 124 -4.09 -6.63 0.84
CA PHE A 124 -5.22 -6.57 1.78
C PHE A 124 -6.08 -5.34 1.53
N ALA A 125 -5.58 -4.14 1.87
CA ALA A 125 -6.29 -2.88 1.73
C ALA A 125 -6.17 -2.31 0.31
N CYS A 126 -6.58 -3.11 -0.68
CA CYS A 126 -6.46 -2.80 -2.11
C CYS A 126 -7.65 -1.97 -2.63
N HIS A 127 -7.52 -1.51 -3.89
CA HIS A 127 -8.59 -0.82 -4.61
C HIS A 127 -9.65 -1.82 -5.07
N ALA A 128 -10.60 -2.11 -4.17
CA ALA A 128 -11.71 -3.03 -4.38
C ALA A 128 -12.94 -2.56 -3.60
N GLU A 129 -14.13 -2.97 -4.00
CA GLU A 129 -15.37 -2.66 -3.27
C GLU A 129 -15.42 -3.31 -1.89
N TYR A 130 -14.83 -4.51 -1.75
CA TYR A 130 -14.75 -5.25 -0.48
C TYR A 130 -13.32 -5.77 -0.29
N VAL A 131 -12.85 -5.74 0.95
CA VAL A 131 -11.53 -6.24 1.34
C VAL A 131 -11.61 -7.11 2.59
N LEU A 132 -10.78 -8.15 2.64
CA LEU A 132 -10.66 -9.04 3.78
C LEU A 132 -9.38 -8.68 4.55
N ILE A 133 -9.54 -8.11 5.75
CA ILE A 133 -8.46 -7.50 6.50
C ILE A 133 -8.12 -8.31 7.75
N PRO A 134 -6.86 -8.72 7.96
CA PRO A 134 -6.42 -9.36 9.20
C PRO A 134 -6.53 -8.42 10.41
N LYS A 135 -6.76 -8.97 11.60
CA LYS A 135 -6.97 -8.23 12.86
C LYS A 135 -5.87 -7.23 13.24
N ASN A 136 -4.65 -7.41 12.72
CA ASN A 136 -3.51 -6.53 12.99
C ASN A 136 -3.29 -5.45 11.91
N LEU A 137 -4.16 -5.36 10.90
CA LEU A 137 -4.05 -4.44 9.78
C LEU A 137 -5.23 -3.47 9.66
N PHE A 138 -5.96 -3.24 10.72
CA PHE A 138 -6.98 -2.19 10.77
C PHE A 138 -6.94 -1.43 12.10
N ALA A 139 -7.52 -0.24 12.09
CA ALA A 139 -7.78 0.58 13.27
C ALA A 139 -9.17 1.23 13.17
N ILE A 140 -9.86 1.39 14.30
CA ILE A 140 -11.17 2.07 14.36
C ILE A 140 -10.95 3.56 14.03
N ILE A 141 -11.85 4.12 13.20
CA ILE A 141 -11.86 5.53 12.82
C ILE A 141 -12.72 6.30 13.82
N PRO A 142 -12.21 7.41 14.42
CA PRO A 142 -13.03 8.31 15.22
C PRO A 142 -14.20 8.91 14.41
N ASP A 143 -15.33 9.16 15.04
CA ASP A 143 -16.54 9.68 14.37
C ASP A 143 -16.30 10.99 13.62
N SER A 144 -15.38 11.83 14.11
CA SER A 144 -15.03 13.13 13.51
C SER A 144 -14.14 13.03 12.26
N VAL A 145 -13.62 11.84 11.92
CA VAL A 145 -12.70 11.63 10.78
C VAL A 145 -13.46 11.04 9.59
N SER A 146 -13.31 11.63 8.40
CA SER A 146 -13.92 11.11 7.18
C SER A 146 -13.27 9.79 6.71
N TYR A 147 -13.93 9.04 5.83
CA TYR A 147 -13.29 7.87 5.20
C TYR A 147 -12.14 8.28 4.30
N GLU A 148 -12.27 9.40 3.62
CA GLU A 148 -11.25 9.98 2.74
C GLU A 148 -9.97 10.28 3.51
N ASP A 149 -10.07 10.95 4.68
CA ASP A 149 -8.93 11.24 5.53
C ASP A 149 -8.35 9.96 6.16
N ALA A 150 -9.21 9.08 6.65
CA ALA A 150 -8.80 7.82 7.26
C ALA A 150 -8.09 6.88 6.27
N ALA A 151 -8.39 6.97 4.97
CA ALA A 151 -7.70 6.19 3.95
C ALA A 151 -6.19 6.50 3.86
N PHE A 152 -5.73 7.65 4.37
CA PHE A 152 -4.31 8.00 4.49
C PHE A 152 -3.61 7.37 5.71
N ALA A 153 -4.31 6.65 6.58
CA ALA A 153 -3.75 6.16 7.84
C ALA A 153 -2.48 5.32 7.67
N THR A 154 -2.39 4.47 6.63
CA THR A 154 -1.18 3.68 6.36
C THR A 154 0.01 4.58 6.02
N LEU A 155 -0.19 5.59 5.19
CA LEU A 155 0.87 6.55 4.82
C LEU A 155 1.26 7.42 6.00
N GLY A 156 0.27 7.83 6.81
CA GLY A 156 0.50 8.53 8.07
C GLY A 156 1.33 7.71 9.05
N ALA A 157 1.05 6.40 9.17
CA ALA A 157 1.83 5.48 10.01
C ALA A 157 3.27 5.33 9.52
N ILE A 158 3.50 5.28 8.20
CA ILE A 158 4.85 5.23 7.61
C ILE A 158 5.62 6.53 7.92
N SER A 159 5.00 7.69 7.71
CA SER A 159 5.61 8.98 8.02
C SER A 159 5.88 9.14 9.52
N LEU A 160 4.92 8.76 10.39
CA LEU A 160 5.10 8.78 11.84
C LEU A 160 6.22 7.83 12.31
N HIS A 161 6.38 6.68 11.65
CA HIS A 161 7.49 5.78 11.95
C HIS A 161 8.83 6.43 11.63
N GLY A 162 8.97 7.09 10.48
CA GLY A 162 10.17 7.88 10.14
C GLY A 162 10.46 8.98 11.16
N PHE A 163 9.42 9.72 11.58
CA PHE A 163 9.50 10.74 12.63
C PHE A 163 10.04 10.15 13.96
N ARG A 164 9.51 9.00 14.39
CA ARG A 164 9.95 8.32 15.62
C ARG A 164 11.40 7.85 15.56
N ILE A 165 11.85 7.34 14.40
CA ILE A 165 13.25 6.95 14.20
C ILE A 165 14.19 8.16 14.28
N ALA A 166 13.80 9.29 13.68
CA ALA A 166 14.57 10.53 13.73
C ALA A 166 14.63 11.13 15.16
N ALA A 167 13.64 10.80 16.02
CA ALA A 167 13.53 11.24 17.41
C ALA A 167 13.76 12.75 17.62
N PRO A 168 13.15 13.65 16.81
CA PRO A 168 13.39 15.07 16.92
C PRO A 168 12.85 15.62 18.24
N GLN A 169 13.54 16.65 18.78
CA GLN A 169 13.13 17.31 20.03
C GLN A 169 12.35 18.59 19.73
N ILE A 170 11.45 18.97 20.65
CA ILE A 170 10.63 20.19 20.52
C ILE A 170 11.54 21.41 20.25
N GLY A 171 11.18 22.22 19.25
CA GLY A 171 11.93 23.41 18.85
C GLY A 171 13.10 23.17 17.92
N GLU A 172 13.41 21.93 17.58
CA GLU A 172 14.44 21.63 16.57
C GLU A 172 13.98 22.02 15.16
N LYS A 173 14.96 22.14 14.26
CA LYS A 173 14.79 22.39 12.82
C LYS A 173 14.95 21.10 12.07
N VAL A 174 13.95 20.76 11.25
CA VAL A 174 13.92 19.54 10.45
C VAL A 174 13.88 19.87 8.96
N ALA A 175 14.78 19.28 8.18
CA ALA A 175 14.75 19.35 6.72
C ALA A 175 14.10 18.08 6.17
N ILE A 176 13.06 18.24 5.35
CA ILE A 176 12.36 17.14 4.67
C ILE A 176 12.72 17.21 3.19
N ILE A 177 13.40 16.19 2.70
CA ILE A 177 13.84 16.07 1.31
C ILE A 177 12.86 15.19 0.56
N GLY A 178 12.18 15.77 -0.45
CA GLY A 178 11.11 15.16 -1.22
C GLY A 178 9.73 15.55 -0.68
N LEU A 179 9.04 16.43 -1.41
CA LEU A 179 7.71 16.94 -1.08
C LEU A 179 6.60 16.17 -1.84
N GLY A 180 6.78 14.86 -1.97
CA GLY A 180 5.72 13.95 -2.37
C GLY A 180 4.75 13.69 -1.21
N LEU A 181 3.83 12.78 -1.41
CA LEU A 181 2.75 12.47 -0.46
C LEU A 181 3.25 12.19 0.98
N LEU A 182 4.28 11.35 1.15
CA LEU A 182 4.86 11.07 2.47
C LEU A 182 5.58 12.28 3.06
N GLY A 183 6.26 13.09 2.22
CA GLY A 183 6.94 14.30 2.68
C GLY A 183 5.97 15.36 3.18
N LEU A 184 4.84 15.57 2.50
CA LEU A 184 3.78 16.49 2.93
C LEU A 184 3.16 16.03 4.26
N ILE A 185 2.82 14.75 4.42
CA ILE A 185 2.32 14.20 5.68
C ILE A 185 3.38 14.37 6.80
N MET A 186 4.66 14.17 6.49
CA MET A 186 5.74 14.38 7.46
C MET A 186 5.85 15.85 7.90
N ILE A 187 5.66 16.80 6.98
CA ILE A 187 5.61 18.23 7.32
C ILE A 187 4.52 18.51 8.36
N ASP A 188 3.32 17.98 8.15
CA ASP A 188 2.22 18.19 9.07
C ASP A 188 2.47 17.56 10.44
N ILE A 189 3.03 16.35 10.48
CA ILE A 189 3.45 15.68 11.73
C ILE A 189 4.49 16.53 12.47
N CYS A 190 5.53 17.01 11.77
CA CYS A 190 6.58 17.83 12.37
C CYS A 190 6.05 19.18 12.88
N LYS A 191 5.16 19.84 12.13
CA LYS A 191 4.50 21.09 12.56
C LYS A 191 3.64 20.84 13.80
N ALA A 192 2.84 19.78 13.81
CA ALA A 192 2.02 19.40 14.97
C ALA A 192 2.86 19.09 16.22
N ALA A 193 4.09 18.60 16.03
CA ALA A 193 5.06 18.35 17.11
C ALA A 193 5.84 19.61 17.56
N GLY A 194 5.55 20.80 16.99
CA GLY A 194 6.19 22.06 17.38
C GLY A 194 7.59 22.27 16.77
N LEU A 195 7.92 21.61 15.67
CA LEU A 195 9.19 21.72 15.00
C LEU A 195 9.18 22.82 13.93
N GLN A 196 10.35 23.40 13.63
CA GLN A 196 10.56 24.26 12.46
C GLN A 196 10.90 23.36 11.25
N VAL A 197 10.11 23.48 10.18
CA VAL A 197 10.24 22.56 9.03
C VAL A 197 10.73 23.31 7.79
N PHE A 198 11.71 22.74 7.09
CA PHE A 198 12.20 23.16 5.78
C PHE A 198 11.91 22.05 4.77
N GLY A 199 11.02 22.32 3.80
CA GLY A 199 10.73 21.41 2.71
C GLY A 199 11.70 21.66 1.53
N ILE A 200 12.20 20.58 0.93
CA ILE A 200 13.14 20.62 -0.21
C ILE A 200 12.64 19.65 -1.27
N ASP A 201 12.42 20.14 -2.50
CA ASP A 201 12.13 19.30 -3.67
C ASP A 201 12.80 19.88 -4.92
N LEU A 202 13.05 19.03 -5.92
CA LEU A 202 13.53 19.46 -7.24
C LEU A 202 12.41 20.04 -8.10
N ASP A 203 11.17 19.64 -7.82
CA ASP A 203 9.97 20.12 -8.50
C ASP A 203 9.43 21.38 -7.80
N LYS A 204 9.57 22.52 -8.48
CA LYS A 204 9.11 23.79 -7.96
C LYS A 204 7.62 23.79 -7.62
N SER A 205 6.79 23.09 -8.38
CA SER A 205 5.34 23.03 -8.12
C SER A 205 5.00 22.38 -6.77
N ARG A 206 5.87 21.49 -6.26
CA ARG A 206 5.74 20.87 -4.94
C ARG A 206 6.26 21.75 -3.82
N VAL A 207 7.21 22.65 -4.13
CA VAL A 207 7.73 23.61 -3.14
C VAL A 207 6.74 24.73 -2.91
N ASP A 208 5.92 25.06 -3.91
CA ASP A 208 4.93 26.14 -3.87
C ASP A 208 3.59 25.71 -3.20
N LEU A 209 3.43 24.40 -2.79
CA LEU A 209 2.31 23.89 -2.00
C LEU A 209 2.44 24.27 -0.52
#